data_e699de11704591acc82be627102c931e
#
_entry.id   e699de11704591acc82be627102c931e
#
_cell.length_a   1.000
_cell.length_b   1.000
_cell.length_c   1.000
_cell.angle_alpha   90.00
_cell.angle_beta   90.00
_cell.angle_gamma   90.00
#
_symmetry.space_group_name_H-M   'P 1'
#
loop_
_entity.id
_entity.type
_entity.pdbx_description
1 polymer ?
#
loop_
_entity_poly.entity_id
_entity_poly.type
_entity_poly.pdbx_seq_one_letter_code
_entity_poly.pdbx_strand_id
1 'polypeptide(L)'
;DQRTRGATLNAAIAGLGPVSVKVGQTLSQRPDLVGEEACEALKSLQTKNRPFSNAAALQSVAVEFKLNSTANVAPNIGGLPASQCLFASFSEEPAAAASLGQVYKARTHDNREVAVKVQRPDALRTVAIDYTCFAVVWKLIERWWSFQRKLKGEGPFDNGDIGDVVDTVADGLFDELDYDLEALNADKFRESLDFLGFVDVPTFLPELSTNRVLTTEWIRGAHLEALSVKDGALMTQLAVEACTASLVLTGYVHADPHEGNLMLREDGKVVFLDFGLMSGVDGYIMESFAQGIRACLAEDYESLARAFQDVGFLTTPLQFRENPKQAYELYDTPNGLDQFASELREAMATTEGGTSRFGALA
;
A
#
# COMPACT_ATOMS: atom_id res chain seq x y z
N ASP A 1 -14.67 -16.69 22.12
CA ASP A 1 -13.71 -17.29 21.20
C ASP A 1 -13.02 -16.17 20.43
N GLN A 2 -11.69 -16.10 20.48
CA GLN A 2 -10.88 -15.02 19.87
C GLN A 2 -11.08 -14.95 18.35
N ARG A 3 -11.16 -16.09 17.67
CA ARG A 3 -11.45 -16.17 16.23
C ARG A 3 -12.81 -15.53 15.87
N THR A 4 -13.80 -15.67 16.74
CA THR A 4 -15.14 -15.08 16.53
C THR A 4 -15.11 -13.56 16.70
N ARG A 5 -14.29 -13.03 17.62
CA ARG A 5 -14.12 -11.58 17.82
C ARG A 5 -13.41 -10.93 16.62
N GLY A 6 -12.31 -11.53 16.14
CA GLY A 6 -11.61 -11.07 14.95
C GLY A 6 -12.47 -11.07 13.69
N ALA A 7 -13.24 -12.14 13.46
CA ALA A 7 -14.17 -12.23 12.34
C ALA A 7 -15.31 -11.19 12.44
N THR A 8 -15.79 -10.90 13.66
CA THR A 8 -16.81 -9.86 13.88
C THR A 8 -16.25 -8.47 13.63
N LEU A 9 -15.04 -8.18 14.12
CA LEU A 9 -14.34 -6.91 13.88
C LEU A 9 -14.15 -6.68 12.38
N ASN A 10 -13.66 -7.70 11.68
CA ASN A 10 -13.45 -7.64 10.24
C ASN A 10 -14.74 -7.38 9.46
N ALA A 11 -15.80 -8.12 9.78
CA ALA A 11 -17.11 -7.93 9.15
C ALA A 11 -17.69 -6.53 9.43
N ALA A 12 -17.47 -5.99 10.63
CA ALA A 12 -17.89 -4.65 11.00
C ALA A 12 -17.13 -3.59 10.18
N ILE A 13 -15.79 -3.67 10.13
CA ILE A 13 -14.95 -2.72 9.37
C ILE A 13 -15.27 -2.80 7.87
N ALA A 14 -15.40 -4.01 7.31
CA ALA A 14 -15.76 -4.20 5.90
C ALA A 14 -17.14 -3.63 5.55
N GLY A 15 -18.04 -3.50 6.53
CA GLY A 15 -19.37 -2.90 6.36
C GLY A 15 -19.40 -1.38 6.46
N LEU A 16 -18.34 -0.74 6.95
CA LEU A 16 -18.28 0.71 7.19
C LEU A 16 -17.83 1.53 5.95
N GLY A 17 -17.34 0.87 4.90
CA GLY A 17 -16.94 1.54 3.67
C GLY A 17 -15.42 1.52 3.40
N PRO A 18 -14.99 2.02 2.22
CA PRO A 18 -13.61 1.90 1.74
C PRO A 18 -12.57 2.57 2.63
N VAL A 19 -12.88 3.72 3.24
CA VAL A 19 -11.96 4.39 4.20
C VAL A 19 -11.69 3.49 5.40
N SER A 20 -12.73 2.93 5.99
CA SER A 20 -12.59 2.02 7.14
C SER A 20 -11.80 0.76 6.79
N VAL A 21 -11.99 0.23 5.57
CA VAL A 21 -11.22 -0.92 5.07
C VAL A 21 -9.74 -0.55 4.95
N LYS A 22 -9.41 0.59 4.35
CA LYS A 22 -8.01 1.03 4.17
C LYS A 22 -7.34 1.36 5.52
N VAL A 23 -8.06 2.05 6.42
CA VAL A 23 -7.59 2.25 7.81
C VAL A 23 -7.32 0.91 8.50
N GLY A 24 -8.23 -0.06 8.35
CA GLY A 24 -8.02 -1.41 8.89
C GLY A 24 -6.82 -2.13 8.29
N GLN A 25 -6.56 -1.98 6.99
CA GLN A 25 -5.38 -2.50 6.30
C GLN A 25 -4.09 -1.87 6.86
N THR A 26 -4.05 -0.56 7.00
CA THR A 26 -2.91 0.17 7.58
C THR A 26 -2.69 -0.26 9.04
N LEU A 27 -3.74 -0.33 9.85
CA LEU A 27 -3.65 -0.77 11.25
C LEU A 27 -3.23 -2.24 11.38
N SER A 28 -3.48 -3.08 10.37
CA SER A 28 -3.04 -4.48 10.37
C SER A 28 -1.51 -4.63 10.34
N GLN A 29 -0.80 -3.57 9.97
CA GLN A 29 0.66 -3.50 9.93
C GLN A 29 1.25 -2.76 11.13
N ARG A 30 0.40 -2.30 12.07
CA ARG A 30 0.79 -1.49 13.23
C ARG A 30 0.44 -2.19 14.56
N PRO A 31 1.16 -3.28 14.91
CA PRO A 31 0.94 -3.97 16.19
C PRO A 31 1.24 -3.09 17.41
N ASP A 32 2.04 -2.06 17.24
CA ASP A 32 2.31 -1.03 18.24
C ASP A 32 1.06 -0.23 18.63
N LEU A 33 0.12 -0.02 17.70
CA LEU A 33 -1.13 0.73 17.94
C LEU A 33 -2.29 -0.16 18.38
N VAL A 34 -2.49 -1.30 17.73
CA VAL A 34 -3.70 -2.11 17.93
C VAL A 34 -3.44 -3.47 18.58
N GLY A 35 -2.18 -3.89 18.71
CA GLY A 35 -1.75 -5.18 19.24
C GLY A 35 -1.80 -6.31 18.19
N GLU A 36 -1.02 -7.37 18.43
CA GLU A 36 -0.84 -8.47 17.47
C GLU A 36 -2.15 -9.21 17.10
N GLU A 37 -3.04 -9.43 18.09
CA GLU A 37 -4.32 -10.12 17.86
C GLU A 37 -5.23 -9.35 16.88
N ALA A 38 -5.28 -8.02 17.02
CA ALA A 38 -6.07 -7.18 16.14
C ALA A 38 -5.44 -7.11 14.75
N CYS A 39 -4.12 -7.01 14.65
CA CYS A 39 -3.40 -7.05 13.38
C CYS A 39 -3.72 -8.33 12.61
N GLU A 40 -3.62 -9.50 13.25
CA GLU A 40 -3.93 -10.78 12.60
C GLU A 40 -5.39 -10.85 12.11
N ALA A 41 -6.33 -10.33 12.90
CA ALA A 41 -7.73 -10.25 12.49
C ALA A 41 -7.94 -9.32 11.28
N LEU A 42 -7.21 -8.21 11.21
CA LEU A 42 -7.34 -7.20 10.17
C LEU A 42 -6.63 -7.59 8.85
N LYS A 43 -5.63 -8.46 8.86
CA LYS A 43 -4.95 -8.95 7.65
C LYS A 43 -5.90 -9.49 6.58
N SER A 44 -7.00 -10.11 7.00
CA SER A 44 -7.99 -10.64 6.05
C SER A 44 -8.78 -9.56 5.28
N LEU A 45 -8.67 -8.27 5.66
CA LEU A 45 -9.20 -7.16 4.88
C LEU A 45 -8.40 -6.89 3.60
N GLN A 46 -7.16 -7.38 3.51
CA GLN A 46 -6.29 -7.17 2.35
C GLN A 46 -6.72 -7.98 1.12
N THR A 47 -7.44 -9.11 1.29
CA THR A 47 -7.62 -10.12 0.23
C THR A 47 -9.04 -10.26 -0.33
N LYS A 48 -10.06 -9.54 0.17
CA LYS A 48 -11.46 -9.80 -0.19
C LYS A 48 -12.25 -8.56 -0.59
N ASN A 49 -11.81 -7.89 -1.64
CA ASN A 49 -12.63 -6.84 -2.23
C ASN A 49 -13.74 -7.46 -3.09
N ARG A 50 -15.00 -7.11 -2.81
CA ARG A 50 -16.14 -7.54 -3.64
C ARG A 50 -16.19 -6.70 -4.91
N PRO A 51 -16.20 -7.34 -6.08
CA PRO A 51 -16.42 -6.61 -7.32
C PRO A 51 -17.78 -5.92 -7.30
N PHE A 52 -17.86 -4.74 -7.90
CA PHE A 52 -19.14 -4.10 -8.20
C PHE A 52 -19.69 -4.65 -9.55
N SER A 53 -20.95 -4.35 -9.87
CA SER A 53 -21.57 -4.94 -11.05
C SER A 53 -20.87 -4.55 -12.35
N ASN A 54 -20.69 -5.51 -13.27
CA ASN A 54 -20.10 -5.27 -14.57
C ASN A 54 -20.91 -4.23 -15.38
N ALA A 55 -22.23 -4.21 -15.22
CA ALA A 55 -23.08 -3.19 -15.82
C ALA A 55 -22.71 -1.77 -15.36
N ALA A 56 -22.39 -1.59 -14.08
CA ALA A 56 -21.95 -0.30 -13.56
C ALA A 56 -20.55 0.09 -14.07
N ALA A 57 -19.63 -0.88 -14.23
CA ALA A 57 -18.32 -0.64 -14.82
C ALA A 57 -18.45 -0.18 -16.29
N LEU A 58 -19.21 -0.92 -17.09
CA LEU A 58 -19.47 -0.57 -18.47
C LEU A 58 -20.16 0.80 -18.61
N GLN A 59 -21.07 1.13 -17.69
CA GLN A 59 -21.69 2.45 -17.63
C GLN A 59 -20.68 3.56 -17.33
N SER A 60 -19.74 3.32 -16.41
CA SER A 60 -18.65 4.26 -16.13
C SER A 60 -17.79 4.49 -17.36
N VAL A 61 -17.37 3.43 -18.06
CA VAL A 61 -16.61 3.53 -19.31
C VAL A 61 -17.40 4.33 -20.36
N ALA A 62 -18.69 4.01 -20.56
CA ALA A 62 -19.52 4.70 -21.53
C ALA A 62 -19.66 6.20 -21.23
N VAL A 63 -19.83 6.57 -19.96
CA VAL A 63 -19.93 7.98 -19.54
C VAL A 63 -18.62 8.72 -19.75
N GLU A 64 -17.50 8.14 -19.30
CA GLU A 64 -16.18 8.76 -19.37
C GLU A 64 -15.75 9.02 -20.82
N PHE A 65 -16.00 8.08 -21.72
CA PHE A 65 -15.68 8.22 -23.15
C PHE A 65 -16.82 8.84 -23.98
N LYS A 66 -17.89 9.31 -23.33
CA LYS A 66 -19.04 9.94 -23.98
C LYS A 66 -19.65 9.06 -25.09
N LEU A 67 -19.70 7.75 -24.86
CA LEU A 67 -20.30 6.80 -25.77
C LEU A 67 -21.85 6.91 -25.76
N ASN A 68 -22.50 6.55 -26.85
CA ASN A 68 -23.95 6.60 -26.91
C ASN A 68 -24.66 5.60 -25.99
N SER A 69 -23.99 4.47 -25.69
CA SER A 69 -24.47 3.44 -24.79
C SER A 69 -23.30 2.51 -24.33
N THR A 70 -23.57 1.64 -23.37
CA THR A 70 -22.64 0.57 -22.99
C THR A 70 -22.34 -0.42 -24.12
N ALA A 71 -23.25 -0.55 -25.09
CA ALA A 71 -23.04 -1.39 -26.26
C ALA A 71 -21.88 -0.91 -27.17
N ASN A 72 -21.51 0.38 -27.07
CA ASN A 72 -20.35 0.94 -27.78
C ASN A 72 -19.01 0.71 -27.09
N VAL A 73 -18.96 0.00 -25.96
CA VAL A 73 -17.69 -0.35 -25.31
C VAL A 73 -16.93 -1.37 -26.13
N ALA A 74 -17.58 -2.46 -26.53
CA ALA A 74 -16.98 -3.46 -27.43
C ALA A 74 -18.05 -4.29 -28.15
N PRO A 75 -17.72 -4.89 -29.31
CA PRO A 75 -18.65 -5.71 -30.08
C PRO A 75 -19.26 -6.87 -29.32
N ASN A 76 -18.47 -7.54 -28.50
CA ASN A 76 -18.92 -8.68 -27.71
C ASN A 76 -19.84 -8.27 -26.53
N ILE A 77 -19.91 -7.01 -26.17
CA ILE A 77 -20.80 -6.49 -25.12
C ILE A 77 -22.17 -6.12 -25.71
N GLY A 78 -22.20 -5.46 -26.83
CA GLY A 78 -23.44 -4.89 -27.38
C GLY A 78 -23.83 -5.37 -28.76
N GLY A 79 -23.04 -6.23 -29.40
CA GLY A 79 -23.30 -6.73 -30.75
C GLY A 79 -23.16 -5.69 -31.87
N LEU A 80 -22.56 -4.53 -31.58
CA LEU A 80 -22.32 -3.48 -32.54
C LEU A 80 -21.07 -3.77 -33.40
N PRO A 81 -20.99 -3.22 -34.65
CA PRO A 81 -19.75 -3.31 -35.44
C PRO A 81 -18.54 -2.70 -34.68
N ALA A 82 -17.36 -3.29 -34.85
CA ALA A 82 -16.14 -2.81 -34.19
C ALA A 82 -15.85 -1.32 -34.47
N SER A 83 -16.19 -0.82 -35.65
CA SER A 83 -16.04 0.61 -36.02
C SER A 83 -16.89 1.58 -35.19
N GLN A 84 -17.85 1.08 -34.42
CA GLN A 84 -18.71 1.87 -33.54
C GLN A 84 -18.38 1.66 -32.07
N CYS A 85 -17.33 0.89 -31.75
CA CYS A 85 -16.92 0.52 -30.39
C CYS A 85 -15.58 1.15 -30.03
N LEU A 86 -15.39 1.37 -28.73
CA LEU A 86 -14.14 1.89 -28.16
C LEU A 86 -13.00 0.85 -28.25
N PHE A 87 -13.31 -0.40 -27.89
CA PHE A 87 -12.38 -1.53 -27.93
C PHE A 87 -12.81 -2.56 -28.98
N ALA A 88 -11.87 -3.34 -29.50
CA ALA A 88 -12.17 -4.49 -30.35
C ALA A 88 -12.78 -5.67 -29.56
N SER A 89 -12.41 -5.82 -28.30
CA SER A 89 -13.06 -6.73 -27.34
C SER A 89 -12.84 -6.24 -25.91
N PHE A 90 -13.75 -6.62 -25.00
CA PHE A 90 -13.71 -6.29 -23.58
C PHE A 90 -14.18 -7.50 -22.77
N SER A 91 -13.47 -7.88 -21.71
CA SER A 91 -13.85 -9.05 -20.91
C SER A 91 -15.19 -8.83 -20.21
N GLU A 92 -16.02 -9.87 -20.13
CA GLU A 92 -17.33 -9.81 -19.48
C GLU A 92 -17.20 -9.74 -17.95
N GLU A 93 -16.15 -10.36 -17.42
CA GLU A 93 -15.82 -10.36 -16.00
C GLU A 93 -14.51 -9.63 -15.74
N PRO A 94 -14.34 -9.00 -14.57
CA PRO A 94 -13.08 -8.38 -14.20
C PRO A 94 -12.00 -9.43 -13.97
N ALA A 95 -10.78 -9.13 -14.40
CA ALA A 95 -9.60 -9.93 -14.11
C ALA A 95 -9.13 -9.76 -12.66
N ALA A 96 -9.35 -8.57 -12.08
CA ALA A 96 -9.04 -8.26 -10.70
C ALA A 96 -10.01 -7.22 -10.13
N ALA A 97 -10.22 -7.22 -8.80
CA ALA A 97 -11.02 -6.24 -8.10
C ALA A 97 -10.24 -5.67 -6.91
N ALA A 98 -10.13 -4.34 -6.87
CA ALA A 98 -9.55 -3.56 -5.79
C ALA A 98 -10.65 -2.86 -4.96
N SER A 99 -10.25 -2.15 -3.90
CA SER A 99 -11.16 -1.39 -3.04
C SER A 99 -11.94 -0.33 -3.82
N LEU A 100 -11.25 0.43 -4.66
CA LEU A 100 -11.78 1.59 -5.38
C LEU A 100 -12.01 1.36 -6.88
N GLY A 101 -11.66 0.17 -7.41
CA GLY A 101 -11.81 -0.12 -8.84
C GLY A 101 -11.78 -1.60 -9.17
N GLN A 102 -11.93 -1.90 -10.44
CA GLN A 102 -11.75 -3.25 -11.02
C GLN A 102 -10.99 -3.14 -12.34
N VAL A 103 -10.24 -4.20 -12.65
CA VAL A 103 -9.43 -4.27 -13.87
C VAL A 103 -10.06 -5.28 -14.83
N TYR A 104 -10.27 -4.86 -16.06
CA TYR A 104 -10.77 -5.67 -17.14
C TYR A 104 -9.67 -5.89 -18.18
N LYS A 105 -9.71 -7.05 -18.83
CA LYS A 105 -8.86 -7.29 -20.00
C LYS A 105 -9.61 -6.83 -21.24
N ALA A 106 -8.95 -6.01 -22.07
CA ALA A 106 -9.53 -5.56 -23.33
C ALA A 106 -8.51 -5.71 -24.47
N ARG A 107 -8.97 -5.50 -25.70
CA ARG A 107 -8.12 -5.48 -26.90
C ARG A 107 -8.46 -4.24 -27.72
N THR A 108 -7.45 -3.53 -28.14
CA THR A 108 -7.56 -2.36 -29.00
C THR A 108 -7.78 -2.76 -30.46
N HIS A 109 -8.15 -1.81 -31.32
CA HIS A 109 -8.37 -2.07 -32.76
C HIS A 109 -7.08 -2.40 -33.51
N ASP A 110 -5.93 -1.96 -33.03
CA ASP A 110 -4.58 -2.35 -33.51
C ASP A 110 -4.07 -3.64 -32.89
N ASN A 111 -4.96 -4.41 -32.22
CA ASN A 111 -4.72 -5.76 -31.70
C ASN A 111 -3.79 -5.82 -30.47
N ARG A 112 -3.53 -4.71 -29.76
CA ARG A 112 -2.82 -4.74 -28.47
C ARG A 112 -3.76 -5.26 -27.36
N GLU A 113 -3.24 -6.12 -26.48
CA GLU A 113 -3.93 -6.47 -25.24
C GLU A 113 -3.69 -5.38 -24.21
N VAL A 114 -4.74 -4.96 -23.51
CA VAL A 114 -4.69 -3.88 -22.52
C VAL A 114 -5.44 -4.25 -21.24
N ALA A 115 -4.99 -3.69 -20.14
CA ALA A 115 -5.69 -3.68 -18.86
C ALA A 115 -6.46 -2.36 -18.74
N VAL A 116 -7.74 -2.45 -18.42
CA VAL A 116 -8.62 -1.28 -18.23
C VAL A 116 -9.07 -1.25 -16.79
N LYS A 117 -8.45 -0.40 -15.98
CA LYS A 117 -8.82 -0.15 -14.58
C LYS A 117 -9.97 0.84 -14.56
N VAL A 118 -11.11 0.41 -14.06
CA VAL A 118 -12.35 1.21 -14.00
C VAL A 118 -12.66 1.54 -12.57
N GLN A 119 -12.76 2.82 -12.24
CA GLN A 119 -13.05 3.29 -10.90
C GLN A 119 -14.49 2.91 -10.51
N ARG A 120 -14.66 2.55 -9.23
CA ARG A 120 -15.96 2.27 -8.65
C ARG A 120 -16.89 3.50 -8.79
N PRO A 121 -18.12 3.32 -9.23
CA PRO A 121 -19.09 4.42 -9.27
C PRO A 121 -19.21 5.10 -7.90
N ASP A 122 -19.30 6.42 -7.91
CA ASP A 122 -19.39 7.25 -6.68
C ASP A 122 -18.24 7.08 -5.67
N ALA A 123 -17.08 6.52 -6.08
CA ALA A 123 -15.95 6.28 -5.18
C ALA A 123 -15.52 7.56 -4.44
N LEU A 124 -15.30 8.66 -5.15
CA LEU A 124 -14.95 9.95 -4.57
C LEU A 124 -15.97 10.41 -3.52
N ARG A 125 -17.26 10.32 -3.85
CA ARG A 125 -18.33 10.71 -2.92
C ARG A 125 -18.36 9.83 -1.70
N THR A 126 -18.21 8.52 -1.87
CA THR A 126 -18.20 7.54 -0.78
C THR A 126 -17.01 7.79 0.14
N VAL A 127 -15.80 7.94 -0.40
CA VAL A 127 -14.58 8.25 0.37
C VAL A 127 -14.75 9.56 1.13
N ALA A 128 -15.25 10.63 0.49
CA ALA A 128 -15.46 11.92 1.14
C ALA A 128 -16.48 11.86 2.29
N ILE A 129 -17.57 11.10 2.12
CA ILE A 129 -18.57 10.91 3.18
C ILE A 129 -17.99 10.10 4.33
N ASP A 130 -17.34 8.96 4.03
CA ASP A 130 -16.76 8.07 5.04
C ASP A 130 -15.70 8.82 5.86
N TYR A 131 -14.81 9.55 5.20
CA TYR A 131 -13.79 10.37 5.88
C TYR A 131 -14.43 11.44 6.77
N THR A 132 -15.42 12.18 6.26
CA THR A 132 -16.13 13.21 7.04
C THR A 132 -16.80 12.61 8.27
N CYS A 133 -17.49 11.46 8.09
CA CYS A 133 -18.12 10.75 9.22
C CYS A 133 -17.07 10.30 10.24
N PHE A 134 -15.96 9.74 9.79
CA PHE A 134 -14.87 9.32 10.66
C PHE A 134 -14.27 10.49 11.43
N ALA A 135 -13.92 11.59 10.76
CA ALA A 135 -13.35 12.77 11.38
C ALA A 135 -14.29 13.41 12.44
N VAL A 136 -15.60 13.42 12.16
CA VAL A 136 -16.59 13.91 13.14
C VAL A 136 -16.68 12.99 14.36
N VAL A 137 -16.77 11.68 14.15
CA VAL A 137 -16.85 10.70 15.24
C VAL A 137 -15.57 10.74 16.08
N TRP A 138 -14.40 10.83 15.42
CA TRP A 138 -13.11 10.92 16.11
C TRP A 138 -13.04 12.16 17.01
N LYS A 139 -13.37 13.34 16.50
CA LYS A 139 -13.44 14.58 17.30
C LYS A 139 -14.39 14.49 18.50
N LEU A 140 -15.50 13.74 18.37
CA LEU A 140 -16.41 13.52 19.49
C LEU A 140 -15.80 12.59 20.55
N ILE A 141 -15.09 11.55 20.12
CA ILE A 141 -14.37 10.61 21.00
C ILE A 141 -13.26 11.36 21.75
N GLU A 142 -12.46 12.15 21.07
CA GLU A 142 -11.41 12.99 21.68
C GLU A 142 -11.96 13.93 22.75
N ARG A 143 -13.04 14.61 22.41
CA ARG A 143 -13.71 15.52 23.35
C ARG A 143 -14.23 14.77 24.58
N TRP A 144 -14.81 13.61 24.38
CA TRP A 144 -15.32 12.77 25.47
C TRP A 144 -14.15 12.26 26.35
N TRP A 145 -13.08 11.78 25.77
CA TRP A 145 -11.89 11.31 26.50
C TRP A 145 -11.20 12.45 27.25
N SER A 146 -11.01 13.60 26.62
CA SER A 146 -10.44 14.79 27.27
C SER A 146 -11.30 15.25 28.45
N PHE A 147 -12.64 15.18 28.33
CA PHE A 147 -13.54 15.46 29.42
C PHE A 147 -13.41 14.46 30.57
N GLN A 148 -13.36 13.15 30.28
CA GLN A 148 -13.18 12.09 31.27
C GLN A 148 -11.85 12.23 32.02
N ARG A 149 -10.76 12.49 31.32
CA ARG A 149 -9.43 12.70 31.93
C ARG A 149 -9.40 13.94 32.82
N LYS A 150 -10.02 15.02 32.38
CA LYS A 150 -10.16 16.22 33.20
C LYS A 150 -10.92 15.97 34.51
N LEU A 151 -11.93 15.12 34.47
CA LEU A 151 -12.67 14.70 35.69
C LEU A 151 -11.80 13.86 36.64
N LYS A 152 -10.86 13.10 36.13
CA LYS A 152 -9.92 12.26 36.88
C LYS A 152 -8.67 13.01 37.34
N GLY A 153 -8.48 14.28 36.93
CA GLY A 153 -7.27 15.05 37.21
C GLY A 153 -6.02 14.61 36.43
N GLU A 154 -6.23 13.87 35.35
CA GLU A 154 -5.18 13.41 34.44
C GLU A 154 -4.83 14.51 33.42
N GLY A 155 -3.60 14.50 32.88
CA GLY A 155 -3.15 15.41 31.84
C GLY A 155 -3.96 15.30 30.54
N PRO A 156 -3.73 16.19 29.54
CA PRO A 156 -4.40 16.13 28.26
C PRO A 156 -4.25 14.76 27.60
N PHE A 157 -5.25 14.37 26.81
CA PHE A 157 -5.18 13.17 26.00
C PHE A 157 -4.20 13.43 24.85
N ASP A 158 -3.13 12.68 24.79
CA ASP A 158 -2.21 12.68 23.66
C ASP A 158 -2.69 11.63 22.65
N ASN A 159 -3.25 12.10 21.56
CA ASN A 159 -3.87 11.28 20.51
C ASN A 159 -3.10 11.38 19.18
N GLY A 160 -1.87 11.94 19.23
CA GLY A 160 -1.06 12.24 18.04
C GLY A 160 -1.04 11.12 17.00
N ASP A 161 -0.93 9.87 17.44
CA ASP A 161 -0.67 8.75 16.52
C ASP A 161 -1.89 8.32 15.68
N ILE A 162 -3.11 8.29 16.22
CA ILE A 162 -4.27 7.74 15.49
C ILE A 162 -4.91 8.77 14.57
N GLY A 163 -4.97 10.03 14.98
CA GLY A 163 -5.49 11.14 14.15
C GLY A 163 -4.65 11.29 12.88
N ASP A 164 -3.34 11.33 13.05
CA ASP A 164 -2.37 11.47 11.95
C ASP A 164 -2.41 10.27 10.99
N VAL A 165 -2.58 9.04 11.51
CA VAL A 165 -2.77 7.84 10.68
C VAL A 165 -4.02 7.96 9.81
N VAL A 166 -5.13 8.46 10.36
CA VAL A 166 -6.38 8.60 9.60
C VAL A 166 -6.26 9.68 8.53
N ASP A 167 -5.66 10.81 8.83
CA ASP A 167 -5.46 11.89 7.86
C ASP A 167 -4.53 11.41 6.73
N THR A 168 -3.43 10.74 7.06
CA THR A 168 -2.51 10.12 6.08
C THR A 168 -3.21 9.10 5.19
N VAL A 169 -4.05 8.23 5.77
CA VAL A 169 -4.82 7.23 5.00
C VAL A 169 -5.85 7.90 4.09
N ALA A 170 -6.48 8.98 4.56
CA ALA A 170 -7.45 9.70 3.75
C ALA A 170 -6.78 10.37 2.54
N ASP A 171 -5.65 11.04 2.75
CA ASP A 171 -4.87 11.65 1.67
C ASP A 171 -4.46 10.59 0.64
N GLY A 172 -3.92 9.46 1.07
CA GLY A 172 -3.58 8.35 0.18
C GLY A 172 -4.78 7.78 -0.59
N LEU A 173 -5.98 7.75 0.01
CA LEU A 173 -7.21 7.32 -0.69
C LEU A 173 -7.66 8.32 -1.76
N PHE A 174 -7.46 9.62 -1.54
CA PHE A 174 -7.75 10.63 -2.57
C PHE A 174 -6.76 10.53 -3.74
N ASP A 175 -5.49 10.26 -3.45
CA ASP A 175 -4.47 10.02 -4.48
C ASP A 175 -4.78 8.76 -5.30
N GLU A 176 -5.23 7.66 -4.67
CA GLU A 176 -5.69 6.43 -5.35
C GLU A 176 -6.89 6.66 -6.29
N LEU A 177 -7.63 7.75 -6.15
CA LEU A 177 -8.73 8.13 -7.03
C LEU A 177 -8.29 8.95 -8.25
N ASP A 178 -7.06 9.43 -8.29
CA ASP A 178 -6.50 10.20 -9.39
C ASP A 178 -5.69 9.31 -10.34
N TYR A 179 -6.35 8.79 -11.37
CA TYR A 179 -5.70 7.91 -12.35
C TYR A 179 -4.71 8.63 -13.28
N ASP A 180 -4.80 9.95 -13.42
CA ASP A 180 -3.78 10.73 -14.12
C ASP A 180 -2.50 10.80 -13.29
N LEU A 181 -2.64 10.97 -11.97
CA LEU A 181 -1.51 10.91 -11.03
C LEU A 181 -0.89 9.50 -11.00
N GLU A 182 -1.70 8.44 -10.99
CA GLU A 182 -1.21 7.05 -11.01
C GLU A 182 -0.35 6.77 -12.26
N ALA A 183 -0.80 7.23 -13.44
CA ALA A 183 -0.04 7.10 -14.68
C ALA A 183 1.29 7.87 -14.64
N LEU A 184 1.27 9.11 -14.13
CA LEU A 184 2.48 9.93 -13.96
C LEU A 184 3.47 9.29 -12.98
N ASN A 185 2.97 8.75 -11.88
CA ASN A 185 3.77 8.05 -10.88
C ASN A 185 4.46 6.82 -11.46
N ALA A 186 3.74 6.03 -12.28
CA ALA A 186 4.29 4.86 -12.96
C ALA A 186 5.48 5.21 -13.85
N ASP A 187 5.31 6.23 -14.71
CA ASP A 187 6.38 6.69 -15.60
C ASP A 187 7.58 7.22 -14.82
N LYS A 188 7.35 8.03 -13.78
CA LYS A 188 8.40 8.57 -12.93
C LYS A 188 9.15 7.46 -12.17
N PHE A 189 8.44 6.44 -11.67
CA PHE A 189 9.06 5.30 -10.99
C PHE A 189 9.93 4.50 -11.96
N ARG A 190 9.44 4.19 -13.16
CA ARG A 190 10.21 3.52 -14.20
C ARG A 190 11.49 4.28 -14.54
N GLU A 191 11.38 5.59 -14.81
CA GLU A 191 12.52 6.44 -15.13
C GLU A 191 13.55 6.49 -14.00
N SER A 192 13.09 6.57 -12.75
CA SER A 192 13.95 6.62 -11.57
C SER A 192 14.77 5.36 -11.35
N LEU A 193 14.29 4.20 -11.82
CA LEU A 193 14.92 2.87 -11.66
C LEU A 193 15.43 2.26 -12.97
N ASP A 194 15.43 3.01 -14.08
CA ASP A 194 15.86 2.51 -15.40
C ASP A 194 17.30 1.93 -15.38
N PHE A 195 18.17 2.47 -14.53
CA PHE A 195 19.55 2.01 -14.37
C PHE A 195 19.65 0.55 -13.84
N LEU A 196 18.62 0.00 -13.22
CA LEU A 196 18.58 -1.39 -12.76
C LEU A 196 18.35 -2.38 -13.91
N GLY A 197 17.68 -1.97 -14.98
CA GLY A 197 17.45 -2.75 -16.19
C GLY A 197 16.47 -3.93 -16.06
N PHE A 198 16.12 -4.34 -14.83
CA PHE A 198 15.20 -5.45 -14.56
C PHE A 198 13.84 -4.99 -13.99
N VAL A 199 13.64 -3.72 -13.74
CA VAL A 199 12.36 -3.14 -13.30
C VAL A 199 11.57 -2.68 -14.51
N ASP A 200 10.26 -2.94 -14.51
CA ASP A 200 9.37 -2.45 -15.55
C ASP A 200 8.01 -2.04 -14.95
N VAL A 201 7.23 -1.27 -15.71
CA VAL A 201 5.88 -0.85 -15.38
C VAL A 201 5.01 -0.93 -16.64
N PRO A 202 3.68 -1.17 -16.52
CA PRO A 202 2.80 -1.18 -17.69
C PRO A 202 2.81 0.16 -18.41
N THR A 203 2.91 0.12 -19.74
CA THR A 203 2.86 1.34 -20.56
C THR A 203 1.44 1.93 -20.52
N PHE A 204 1.33 3.21 -20.22
CA PHE A 204 0.08 3.97 -20.20
C PHE A 204 -0.40 4.32 -21.62
N LEU A 205 -1.72 4.23 -21.84
CA LEU A 205 -2.38 4.59 -23.10
C LEU A 205 -3.31 5.80 -22.88
N PRO A 206 -2.80 7.02 -23.04
CA PRO A 206 -3.59 8.24 -22.76
C PRO A 206 -4.84 8.37 -23.62
N GLU A 207 -4.80 7.90 -24.87
CA GLU A 207 -5.94 7.97 -25.80
C GLU A 207 -7.13 7.07 -25.39
N LEU A 208 -6.89 6.11 -24.50
CA LEU A 208 -7.89 5.19 -23.94
C LEU A 208 -8.05 5.34 -22.43
N SER A 209 -7.70 6.50 -21.90
CA SER A 209 -7.75 6.79 -20.47
C SER A 209 -8.49 8.11 -20.18
N THR A 210 -8.98 8.22 -18.97
CA THR A 210 -9.65 9.41 -18.40
C THR A 210 -9.37 9.42 -16.90
N ASN A 211 -9.78 10.46 -16.18
CA ASN A 211 -9.60 10.55 -14.71
C ASN A 211 -10.17 9.36 -13.93
N ARG A 212 -11.07 8.56 -14.51
CA ARG A 212 -11.75 7.43 -13.85
C ARG A 212 -11.60 6.09 -14.56
N VAL A 213 -10.91 6.08 -15.70
CA VAL A 213 -10.60 4.87 -16.48
C VAL A 213 -9.13 4.94 -16.85
N LEU A 214 -8.30 4.07 -16.29
CA LEU A 214 -6.88 3.97 -16.63
C LEU A 214 -6.67 2.77 -17.54
N THR A 215 -6.14 3.00 -18.72
CA THR A 215 -5.79 1.94 -19.66
C THR A 215 -4.28 1.81 -19.81
N THR A 216 -3.77 0.61 -19.56
CA THR A 216 -2.35 0.30 -19.65
C THR A 216 -2.13 -0.97 -20.50
N GLU A 217 -0.88 -1.23 -20.85
CA GLU A 217 -0.48 -2.50 -21.44
C GLU A 217 -0.88 -3.67 -20.54
N TRP A 218 -1.36 -4.77 -21.16
CA TRP A 218 -1.60 -6.01 -20.44
C TRP A 218 -0.28 -6.76 -20.23
N ILE A 219 0.18 -6.84 -19.00
CA ILE A 219 1.42 -7.55 -18.68
C ILE A 219 1.22 -9.06 -18.76
N ARG A 220 2.08 -9.72 -19.53
CA ARG A 220 2.18 -11.18 -19.58
C ARG A 220 3.26 -11.63 -18.60
N GLY A 221 2.84 -12.11 -17.45
CA GLY A 221 3.69 -12.55 -16.37
C GLY A 221 2.88 -13.35 -15.35
N ALA A 222 3.52 -13.75 -14.26
CA ALA A 222 2.88 -14.47 -13.19
C ALA A 222 3.08 -13.78 -11.84
N HIS A 223 2.03 -13.78 -11.02
CA HIS A 223 2.12 -13.39 -9.60
C HIS A 223 2.81 -14.48 -8.79
N LEU A 224 3.28 -14.12 -7.59
CA LEU A 224 4.07 -14.99 -6.71
C LEU A 224 3.44 -16.37 -6.49
N GLU A 225 2.13 -16.42 -6.27
CA GLU A 225 1.38 -17.67 -6.01
C GLU A 225 1.43 -18.68 -7.17
N ALA A 226 1.60 -18.19 -8.41
CA ALA A 226 1.64 -19.02 -9.62
C ALA A 226 3.07 -19.39 -10.05
N LEU A 227 4.10 -18.87 -9.39
CA LEU A 227 5.50 -19.11 -9.73
C LEU A 227 6.04 -20.38 -9.08
N SER A 228 7.09 -20.94 -9.69
CA SER A 228 7.92 -21.96 -9.04
C SER A 228 8.65 -21.33 -7.82
N VAL A 229 9.09 -22.17 -6.87
CA VAL A 229 9.88 -21.71 -5.71
C VAL A 229 11.11 -20.90 -6.15
N LYS A 230 11.77 -21.32 -7.23
CA LYS A 230 12.95 -20.63 -7.77
C LYS A 230 12.59 -19.27 -8.36
N ASP A 231 11.54 -19.20 -9.15
CA ASP A 231 11.12 -17.96 -9.81
C ASP A 231 10.49 -16.99 -8.79
N GLY A 232 9.79 -17.51 -7.78
CA GLY A 232 9.29 -16.74 -6.65
C GLY A 232 10.42 -16.12 -5.83
N ALA A 233 11.49 -16.86 -5.55
CA ALA A 233 12.67 -16.34 -4.89
C ALA A 233 13.36 -15.24 -5.73
N LEU A 234 13.47 -15.44 -7.04
CA LEU A 234 14.01 -14.42 -7.95
C LEU A 234 13.15 -13.15 -7.93
N MET A 235 11.83 -13.28 -8.09
CA MET A 235 10.93 -12.13 -8.07
C MET A 235 11.05 -11.36 -6.75
N THR A 236 11.09 -12.05 -5.62
CA THR A 236 11.26 -11.44 -4.30
C THR A 236 12.59 -10.70 -4.20
N GLN A 237 13.69 -11.31 -4.66
CA GLN A 237 15.00 -10.67 -4.66
C GLN A 237 14.99 -9.37 -5.49
N LEU A 238 14.49 -9.43 -6.73
CA LEU A 238 14.42 -8.26 -7.62
C LEU A 238 13.52 -7.15 -7.04
N ALA A 239 12.38 -7.52 -6.45
CA ALA A 239 11.49 -6.55 -5.82
C ALA A 239 12.15 -5.86 -4.61
N VAL A 240 12.83 -6.62 -3.74
CA VAL A 240 13.57 -6.06 -2.59
C VAL A 240 14.70 -5.15 -3.07
N GLU A 241 15.44 -5.55 -4.11
CA GLU A 241 16.50 -4.72 -4.69
C GLU A 241 15.95 -3.42 -5.27
N ALA A 242 14.85 -3.48 -6.03
CA ALA A 242 14.18 -2.29 -6.57
C ALA A 242 13.65 -1.36 -5.46
N CYS A 243 12.97 -1.89 -4.43
CA CYS A 243 12.48 -1.11 -3.30
C CYS A 243 13.63 -0.48 -2.49
N THR A 244 14.73 -1.22 -2.29
CA THR A 244 15.91 -0.68 -1.61
C THR A 244 16.55 0.43 -2.43
N ALA A 245 16.74 0.24 -3.73
CA ALA A 245 17.30 1.26 -4.62
C ALA A 245 16.39 2.50 -4.68
N SER A 246 15.07 2.33 -4.74
CA SER A 246 14.12 3.45 -4.72
C SER A 246 14.22 4.25 -3.42
N LEU A 247 14.42 3.60 -2.29
CA LEU A 247 14.56 4.24 -0.98
C LEU A 247 15.88 4.99 -0.82
N VAL A 248 17.00 4.34 -1.14
CA VAL A 248 18.34 4.87 -0.78
C VAL A 248 19.05 5.60 -1.91
N LEU A 249 18.65 5.42 -3.18
CA LEU A 249 19.32 6.03 -4.32
C LEU A 249 18.48 7.11 -5.00
N THR A 250 17.15 6.93 -5.11
CA THR A 250 16.31 7.85 -5.87
C THR A 250 15.37 8.68 -4.99
N GLY A 251 15.05 8.22 -3.81
CA GLY A 251 14.11 8.88 -2.89
C GLY A 251 12.67 8.92 -3.39
N TYR A 252 12.33 8.11 -4.41
CA TYR A 252 10.96 7.99 -4.93
C TYR A 252 10.46 6.57 -4.73
N VAL A 253 9.66 6.35 -3.70
CA VAL A 253 9.37 5.04 -3.12
C VAL A 253 7.93 4.64 -3.43
N HIS A 254 7.76 3.38 -3.86
CA HIS A 254 6.47 2.74 -3.88
C HIS A 254 6.06 2.39 -2.45
N ALA A 255 4.98 2.98 -1.96
CA ALA A 255 4.60 2.86 -0.54
C ALA A 255 3.73 1.62 -0.24
N ASP A 256 3.28 0.87 -1.25
CA ASP A 256 2.48 -0.36 -1.08
C ASP A 256 2.94 -1.51 -2.02
N PRO A 257 4.21 -1.97 -1.95
CA PRO A 257 4.76 -2.98 -2.87
C PRO A 257 4.40 -4.41 -2.45
N HIS A 258 3.12 -4.71 -2.24
CA HIS A 258 2.67 -6.04 -1.87
C HIS A 258 2.67 -7.02 -3.06
N GLU A 259 2.67 -8.32 -2.79
CA GLU A 259 2.76 -9.40 -3.79
C GLU A 259 1.69 -9.33 -4.90
N GLY A 260 0.50 -8.80 -4.60
CA GLY A 260 -0.57 -8.59 -5.58
C GLY A 260 -0.27 -7.49 -6.60
N ASN A 261 0.65 -6.57 -6.29
CA ASN A 261 1.09 -5.50 -7.18
C ASN A 261 2.38 -5.85 -7.96
N LEU A 262 2.84 -7.09 -7.84
CA LEU A 262 4.07 -7.55 -8.48
C LEU A 262 3.81 -8.72 -9.43
N MET A 263 4.48 -8.71 -10.58
CA MET A 263 4.54 -9.83 -11.50
C MET A 263 5.98 -10.09 -11.95
N LEU A 264 6.32 -11.36 -12.14
CA LEU A 264 7.53 -11.74 -12.86
C LEU A 264 7.17 -12.04 -14.33
N ARG A 265 7.80 -11.33 -15.24
CA ARG A 265 7.66 -11.51 -16.69
C ARG A 265 8.58 -12.63 -17.17
N GLU A 266 8.24 -13.24 -18.32
CA GLU A 266 9.02 -14.34 -18.89
C GLU A 266 10.47 -13.97 -19.26
N ASP A 267 10.73 -12.70 -19.52
CA ASP A 267 12.08 -12.15 -19.77
C ASP A 267 12.91 -11.89 -18.49
N GLY A 268 12.36 -12.24 -17.31
CA GLY A 268 13.03 -12.13 -16.02
C GLY A 268 12.94 -10.76 -15.37
N LYS A 269 12.14 -9.83 -15.92
CA LYS A 269 11.89 -8.53 -15.29
C LYS A 269 10.79 -8.61 -14.25
N VAL A 270 10.96 -7.89 -13.15
CA VAL A 270 9.90 -7.62 -12.18
C VAL A 270 9.07 -6.41 -12.64
N VAL A 271 7.76 -6.56 -12.66
CA VAL A 271 6.83 -5.51 -13.06
C VAL A 271 6.00 -5.08 -11.86
N PHE A 272 5.98 -3.78 -11.60
CA PHE A 272 5.09 -3.15 -10.62
C PHE A 272 3.82 -2.69 -11.34
N LEU A 273 2.64 -2.94 -10.75
CA LEU A 273 1.35 -2.81 -11.45
C LEU A 273 0.48 -1.63 -10.98
N ASP A 274 0.60 -1.21 -9.72
CA ASP A 274 -0.24 -0.17 -9.09
C ASP A 274 0.65 0.95 -8.54
N PHE A 275 0.32 2.20 -8.87
CA PHE A 275 1.10 3.38 -8.49
C PHE A 275 0.24 4.45 -7.80
N GLY A 276 -0.90 4.04 -7.26
CA GLY A 276 -1.80 4.92 -6.52
C GLY A 276 -1.18 5.48 -5.24
N LEU A 277 -0.19 4.79 -4.66
CA LEU A 277 0.45 5.23 -3.42
C LEU A 277 1.97 5.31 -3.59
N MET A 278 2.46 6.52 -3.82
CA MET A 278 3.89 6.82 -3.96
C MET A 278 4.32 7.86 -2.91
N SER A 279 5.58 7.81 -2.50
CA SER A 279 6.12 8.75 -1.51
C SER A 279 7.48 9.29 -1.95
N GLY A 280 7.70 10.57 -1.72
CA GLY A 280 9.01 11.19 -1.81
C GLY A 280 9.74 11.10 -0.46
N VAL A 281 11.02 10.76 -0.48
CA VAL A 281 11.85 10.65 0.71
C VAL A 281 12.96 11.70 0.66
N ASP A 282 13.10 12.45 1.74
CA ASP A 282 14.14 13.48 1.84
C ASP A 282 15.55 12.89 1.84
N GLY A 283 16.51 13.61 1.24
CA GLY A 283 17.89 13.13 1.13
C GLY A 283 18.56 12.77 2.46
N TYR A 284 18.18 13.46 3.53
CA TYR A 284 18.64 13.13 4.88
C TYR A 284 18.14 11.75 5.35
N ILE A 285 16.87 11.45 5.10
CA ILE A 285 16.25 10.16 5.43
C ILE A 285 16.88 9.05 4.57
N MET A 286 17.10 9.31 3.28
CA MET A 286 17.78 8.37 2.36
C MET A 286 19.17 7.99 2.89
N GLU A 287 19.95 8.98 3.29
CA GLU A 287 21.30 8.78 3.85
C GLU A 287 21.24 7.95 5.14
N SER A 288 20.31 8.26 6.03
CA SER A 288 20.14 7.54 7.30
C SER A 288 19.73 6.08 7.08
N PHE A 289 18.84 5.80 6.10
CA PHE A 289 18.51 4.42 5.71
C PHE A 289 19.73 3.68 5.13
N ALA A 290 20.50 4.32 4.25
CA ALA A 290 21.71 3.72 3.68
C ALA A 290 22.75 3.40 4.76
N GLN A 291 22.92 4.29 5.74
CA GLN A 291 23.79 4.06 6.89
C GLN A 291 23.26 2.92 7.77
N GLY A 292 21.94 2.86 8.02
CA GLY A 292 21.31 1.78 8.79
C GLY A 292 21.49 0.42 8.13
N ILE A 293 21.29 0.31 6.81
CA ILE A 293 21.53 -0.94 6.06
C ILE A 293 23.01 -1.36 6.18
N ARG A 294 23.93 -0.42 5.97
CA ARG A 294 25.36 -0.70 6.12
C ARG A 294 25.72 -1.16 7.53
N ALA A 295 25.18 -0.50 8.55
CA ALA A 295 25.41 -0.84 9.94
C ALA A 295 24.85 -2.23 10.28
N CYS A 296 23.67 -2.56 9.77
CA CYS A 296 23.05 -3.87 9.92
C CYS A 296 23.93 -4.98 9.30
N LEU A 297 24.41 -4.79 8.08
CA LEU A 297 25.31 -5.74 7.40
C LEU A 297 26.66 -5.90 8.10
N ALA A 298 27.15 -4.84 8.75
CA ALA A 298 28.40 -4.84 9.51
C ALA A 298 28.23 -5.31 10.97
N GLU A 299 27.01 -5.65 11.41
CA GLU A 299 26.66 -5.97 12.81
C GLU A 299 27.03 -4.84 13.80
N ASP A 300 27.06 -3.60 13.30
CA ASP A 300 27.31 -2.39 14.10
C ASP A 300 25.98 -1.86 14.66
N TYR A 301 25.54 -2.42 15.77
CA TYR A 301 24.24 -2.12 16.37
C TYR A 301 24.16 -0.71 16.96
N GLU A 302 25.30 -0.09 17.32
CA GLU A 302 25.31 1.29 17.79
C GLU A 302 25.01 2.27 16.63
N SER A 303 25.66 2.08 15.49
CA SER A 303 25.37 2.87 14.28
C SER A 303 23.96 2.60 13.75
N LEU A 304 23.46 1.36 13.85
CA LEU A 304 22.09 1.01 13.47
C LEU A 304 21.06 1.71 14.36
N ALA A 305 21.27 1.74 15.68
CA ALA A 305 20.39 2.44 16.62
C ALA A 305 20.37 3.95 16.35
N ARG A 306 21.50 4.56 16.00
CA ARG A 306 21.55 5.98 15.58
C ARG A 306 20.78 6.21 14.29
N ALA A 307 20.94 5.36 13.28
CA ALA A 307 20.19 5.45 12.05
C ALA A 307 18.67 5.37 12.30
N PHE A 308 18.20 4.49 13.20
CA PHE A 308 16.78 4.42 13.59
C PHE A 308 16.28 5.69 14.28
N GLN A 309 17.13 6.35 15.06
CA GLN A 309 16.81 7.64 15.66
C GLN A 309 16.74 8.75 14.61
N ASP A 310 17.68 8.78 13.68
CA ASP A 310 17.77 9.78 12.62
C ASP A 310 16.58 9.72 11.65
N VAL A 311 16.07 8.52 11.33
CA VAL A 311 14.86 8.37 10.51
C VAL A 311 13.55 8.58 11.29
N GLY A 312 13.62 8.79 12.62
CA GLY A 312 12.45 9.02 13.45
C GLY A 312 11.72 7.76 13.92
N PHE A 313 12.32 6.57 13.80
CA PHE A 313 11.75 5.33 14.35
C PHE A 313 11.86 5.26 15.87
N LEU A 314 12.80 5.99 16.44
CA LEU A 314 12.98 6.08 17.88
C LEU A 314 12.62 7.48 18.37
N THR A 315 11.90 7.53 19.50
CA THR A 315 11.54 8.80 20.15
C THR A 315 12.76 9.46 20.80
N THR A 316 12.70 10.79 20.96
CA THR A 316 13.72 11.53 21.71
C THR A 316 13.03 12.35 22.83
N PRO A 317 13.25 12.05 24.11
CA PRO A 317 14.10 10.97 24.64
C PRO A 317 13.55 9.56 24.38
N LEU A 318 14.43 8.56 24.37
CA LEU A 318 14.05 7.17 24.16
C LEU A 318 13.10 6.70 25.26
N GLN A 319 12.02 6.03 24.84
CA GLN A 319 11.01 5.45 25.71
C GLN A 319 10.83 3.98 25.37
N PHE A 320 10.60 3.16 26.37
CA PHE A 320 10.29 1.75 26.18
C PHE A 320 9.07 1.33 27.02
N ARG A 321 8.46 0.23 26.65
CA ARG A 321 7.45 -0.47 27.47
C ARG A 321 7.58 -1.97 27.27
N GLU A 322 7.63 -2.72 28.36
CA GLU A 322 7.69 -4.19 28.30
C GLU A 322 6.34 -4.81 27.88
N ASN A 323 5.25 -4.12 28.13
CA ASN A 323 3.90 -4.61 27.81
C ASN A 323 3.05 -3.46 27.25
N PRO A 324 2.29 -3.69 26.17
CA PRO A 324 1.39 -2.67 25.58
C PRO A 324 0.39 -2.04 26.56
N LYS A 325 0.13 -2.68 27.71
CA LYS A 325 -0.78 -2.17 28.75
C LYS A 325 -0.11 -1.31 29.80
N GLN A 326 1.22 -1.20 29.77
CA GLN A 326 1.99 -0.35 30.68
C GLN A 326 2.20 1.03 30.07
N ALA A 327 2.41 2.04 30.94
CA ALA A 327 2.86 3.35 30.50
C ALA A 327 4.29 3.24 29.93
N TYR A 328 4.61 4.12 28.99
CA TYR A 328 6.00 4.24 28.53
C TYR A 328 6.90 4.71 29.67
N GLU A 329 8.04 4.07 29.79
CA GLU A 329 9.10 4.44 30.72
C GLU A 329 10.28 5.00 29.92
N LEU A 330 10.96 5.99 30.48
CA LEU A 330 12.19 6.51 29.89
C LEU A 330 13.32 5.51 30.14
N TYR A 331 14.19 5.32 29.17
CA TYR A 331 15.49 4.70 29.43
C TYR A 331 16.26 5.58 30.43
N ASP A 332 16.45 5.09 31.63
CA ASP A 332 16.94 5.84 32.82
C ASP A 332 18.47 6.07 32.79
N THR A 333 19.07 6.13 31.61
CA THR A 333 20.51 6.33 31.48
C THR A 333 20.84 7.44 30.49
N PRO A 334 21.92 8.20 30.71
CA PRO A 334 22.47 9.10 29.69
C PRO A 334 22.80 8.42 28.37
N ASN A 335 22.87 7.09 28.36
CA ASN A 335 23.23 6.22 27.25
C ASN A 335 22.08 5.29 26.85
N GLY A 336 20.82 5.72 26.86
CA GLY A 336 19.66 4.90 26.47
C GLY A 336 19.80 4.29 25.06
N LEU A 337 20.48 4.98 24.15
CA LEU A 337 20.76 4.47 22.80
C LEU A 337 21.70 3.26 22.82
N ASP A 338 22.73 3.26 23.70
CA ASP A 338 23.67 2.14 23.83
C ASP A 338 22.98 0.91 24.45
N GLN A 339 22.06 1.15 25.38
CA GLN A 339 21.23 0.07 25.94
C GLN A 339 20.32 -0.52 24.87
N PHE A 340 19.62 0.29 24.10
CA PHE A 340 18.80 -0.15 22.99
C PHE A 340 19.63 -0.94 21.94
N ALA A 341 20.84 -0.48 21.62
CA ALA A 341 21.75 -1.19 20.71
C ALA A 341 22.14 -2.58 21.24
N SER A 342 22.33 -2.72 22.56
CA SER A 342 22.61 -4.01 23.20
C SER A 342 21.40 -4.95 23.15
N GLU A 343 20.21 -4.44 23.43
CA GLU A 343 18.95 -5.21 23.34
C GLU A 343 18.67 -5.64 21.89
N LEU A 344 18.92 -4.74 20.90
CA LEU A 344 18.79 -5.06 19.48
C LEU A 344 19.76 -6.17 19.05
N ARG A 345 21.01 -6.15 19.55
CA ARG A 345 21.99 -7.21 19.32
C ARG A 345 21.50 -8.57 19.84
N GLU A 346 20.95 -8.60 21.05
CA GLU A 346 20.42 -9.83 21.65
C GLU A 346 19.21 -10.35 20.87
N ALA A 347 18.29 -9.46 20.50
CA ALA A 347 17.11 -9.82 19.70
C ALA A 347 17.50 -10.41 18.34
N MET A 348 18.45 -9.79 17.65
CA MET A 348 18.93 -10.28 16.36
C MET A 348 19.68 -11.60 16.46
N ALA A 349 20.41 -11.84 17.56
CA ALA A 349 21.13 -13.09 17.79
C ALA A 349 20.20 -14.26 18.11
N THR A 350 19.04 -14.00 18.74
CA THR A 350 18.05 -15.03 19.12
C THR A 350 17.03 -15.35 18.05
N THR A 351 16.85 -14.48 17.06
CA THR A 351 15.91 -14.68 15.97
C THR A 351 16.46 -15.71 14.97
N GLU A 352 15.65 -16.71 14.62
CA GLU A 352 16.01 -17.73 13.64
C GLU A 352 16.34 -17.08 12.30
N GLY A 353 17.61 -17.05 11.92
CA GLY A 353 18.12 -16.33 10.77
C GLY A 353 18.65 -14.90 11.03
N GLY A 354 18.85 -14.52 12.30
CA GLY A 354 19.43 -13.24 12.70
C GLY A 354 20.75 -12.88 11.99
N THR A 355 21.72 -12.36 12.69
CA THR A 355 22.99 -11.84 12.08
C THR A 355 23.69 -12.79 11.12
N SER A 356 23.58 -14.11 11.32
CA SER A 356 24.21 -15.11 10.43
C SER A 356 23.63 -15.12 9.01
N ARG A 357 22.39 -14.67 8.81
CA ARG A 357 21.81 -14.51 7.45
C ARG A 357 22.26 -13.24 6.76
N PHE A 358 22.43 -12.16 7.50
CA PHE A 358 22.93 -10.90 6.92
C PHE A 358 24.39 -11.01 6.52
N GLY A 359 25.23 -11.68 7.33
CA GLY A 359 26.62 -11.94 7.00
C GLY A 359 26.82 -12.88 5.79
N ALA A 360 25.84 -13.72 5.46
CA ALA A 360 25.88 -14.58 4.26
C ALA A 360 25.45 -13.86 2.97
N LEU A 361 24.86 -12.66 3.07
CA LEU A 361 24.45 -11.83 1.94
C LEU A 361 25.49 -10.75 1.60
N ALA A 362 26.47 -10.53 2.45
CA ALA A 362 27.62 -9.66 2.23
C ALA A 362 28.78 -10.42 1.57
#